data_fd5b8b7d848e00fade9db9f7b87a62fd
#
_entry.id   fd5b8b7d848e00fade9db9f7b87a62fd
#
_cell.length_a   1.000
_cell.length_b   1.000
_cell.length_c   1.000
_cell.angle_alpha   90.00
_cell.angle_beta   90.00
_cell.angle_gamma   90.00
#
_symmetry.space_group_name_H-M   'P 1'
#
loop_
_entity.id
_entity.type
_entity.pdbx_description
1 polymer ?
#
loop_
_entity_poly.entity_id
_entity_poly.type
_entity_poly.pdbx_seq_one_letter_code
_entity_poly.pdbx_strand_id
1 'polypeptide(L)'
;MDVEKQIEYWRNGAGEDMAAARSLLDAGHPRQALFFAHLALEKMLKAHITRATKDIPPRTHDLLRLAEMAAIPVRGERKQFLARLQQYCLEGRYPDLGPSSPPRAEVEQELQKAQEVLSWLNNLL
;
A
#
# COMPACT_ATOMS: atom_id res chain seq x y z
N MET A 1 -23.62 -9.00 -4.69
CA MET A 1 -22.63 -7.97 -4.25
C MET A 1 -22.75 -6.76 -5.16
N ASP A 2 -22.76 -5.59 -4.57
CA ASP A 2 -22.67 -4.34 -5.34
C ASP A 2 -21.20 -4.03 -5.61
N VAL A 3 -20.76 -4.30 -6.82
CA VAL A 3 -19.34 -4.17 -7.20
C VAL A 3 -18.84 -2.73 -7.04
N GLU A 4 -19.62 -1.75 -7.49
CA GLU A 4 -19.21 -0.34 -7.38
C GLU A 4 -19.08 0.12 -5.92
N LYS A 5 -19.96 -0.33 -5.04
CA LYS A 5 -19.83 -0.03 -3.60
C LYS A 5 -18.57 -0.67 -3.00
N GLN A 6 -18.24 -1.88 -3.41
CA GLN A 6 -17.02 -2.55 -2.95
C GLN A 6 -15.78 -1.80 -3.42
N ILE A 7 -15.75 -1.36 -4.67
CA ILE A 7 -14.64 -0.58 -5.22
C ILE A 7 -14.47 0.72 -4.42
N GLU A 8 -15.56 1.44 -4.17
CA GLU A 8 -15.52 2.68 -3.40
C GLU A 8 -15.05 2.45 -1.95
N TYR A 9 -15.47 1.35 -1.35
CA TYR A 9 -15.01 0.97 -0.01
C TYR A 9 -13.49 0.84 0.03
N TRP A 10 -12.90 0.10 -0.91
CA TRP A 10 -11.46 -0.08 -0.97
C TRP A 10 -10.73 1.22 -1.31
N ARG A 11 -11.24 1.96 -2.28
CA ARG A 11 -10.67 3.24 -2.71
C ARG A 11 -10.65 4.25 -1.56
N ASN A 12 -11.78 4.42 -0.88
CA ASN A 12 -11.90 5.35 0.24
C ASN A 12 -10.99 4.93 1.40
N GLY A 13 -10.95 3.62 1.71
CA GLY A 13 -10.06 3.09 2.73
C GLY A 13 -8.59 3.36 2.42
N ALA A 14 -8.20 3.24 1.15
CA ALA A 14 -6.84 3.55 0.72
C ALA A 14 -6.49 5.03 0.99
N GLY A 15 -7.39 5.94 0.66
CA GLY A 15 -7.19 7.36 0.91
C GLY A 15 -7.07 7.69 2.39
N GLU A 16 -7.93 7.09 3.21
CA GLU A 16 -7.90 7.26 4.67
C GLU A 16 -6.58 6.75 5.26
N ASP A 17 -6.13 5.58 4.82
CA ASP A 17 -4.89 5.00 5.33
C ASP A 17 -3.66 5.82 4.93
N MET A 18 -3.65 6.39 3.73
CA MET A 18 -2.54 7.26 3.32
C MET A 18 -2.51 8.54 4.14
N ALA A 19 -3.68 9.14 4.44
CA ALA A 19 -3.77 10.30 5.33
C ALA A 19 -3.28 9.95 6.73
N ALA A 20 -3.64 8.77 7.25
CA ALA A 20 -3.17 8.28 8.54
C ALA A 20 -1.65 8.11 8.54
N ALA A 21 -1.07 7.58 7.45
CA ALA A 21 0.37 7.42 7.32
C ALA A 21 1.09 8.77 7.46
N ARG A 22 0.59 9.79 6.78
CA ARG A 22 1.16 11.15 6.87
C ARG A 22 1.09 11.68 8.31
N SER A 23 -0.07 11.54 8.95
CA SER A 23 -0.26 12.00 10.33
C SER A 23 0.68 11.29 11.29
N LEU A 24 0.87 10.00 11.12
CA LEU A 24 1.77 9.22 11.97
C LEU A 24 3.23 9.65 11.80
N LEU A 25 3.67 9.92 10.58
CA LEU A 25 5.02 10.42 10.36
C LEU A 25 5.21 11.78 11.04
N ASP A 26 4.25 12.69 10.86
CA ASP A 26 4.31 14.02 11.48
C ASP A 26 4.33 13.93 13.01
N ALA A 27 3.68 12.93 13.58
CA ALA A 27 3.66 12.70 15.02
C ALA A 27 4.89 11.95 15.55
N GLY A 28 5.83 11.58 14.68
CA GLY A 28 7.07 10.90 15.08
C GLY A 28 6.97 9.38 15.14
N HIS A 29 6.08 8.78 14.34
CA HIS A 29 5.90 7.33 14.28
C HIS A 29 6.23 6.79 12.88
N PRO A 30 7.51 6.79 12.46
CA PRO A 30 7.87 6.44 11.08
C PRO A 30 7.55 4.99 10.70
N ARG A 31 7.77 4.04 11.59
CA ARG A 31 7.46 2.62 11.29
C ARG A 31 5.97 2.41 11.07
N GLN A 32 5.14 3.00 11.93
CA GLN A 32 3.69 2.90 11.80
C GLN A 32 3.22 3.62 10.52
N ALA A 33 3.86 4.72 10.15
CA ALA A 33 3.56 5.42 8.92
C ALA A 33 3.77 4.52 7.70
N LEU A 34 4.87 3.78 7.64
CA LEU A 34 5.13 2.83 6.55
C LEU A 34 4.08 1.72 6.51
N PHE A 35 3.65 1.24 7.67
CA PHE A 35 2.62 0.21 7.75
C PHE A 35 1.30 0.69 7.13
N PHE A 36 0.88 1.92 7.44
CA PHE A 36 -0.35 2.47 6.88
C PHE A 36 -0.20 2.82 5.39
N ALA A 37 0.97 3.22 4.93
CA ALA A 37 1.23 3.40 3.51
C ALA A 37 1.09 2.06 2.75
N HIS A 38 1.58 0.98 3.33
CA HIS A 38 1.42 -0.37 2.78
C HIS A 38 -0.07 -0.74 2.70
N LEU A 39 -0.83 -0.50 3.78
CA LEU A 39 -2.28 -0.76 3.79
C LEU A 39 -3.01 0.03 2.71
N ALA A 40 -2.62 1.28 2.49
CA ALA A 40 -3.24 2.12 1.47
C ALA A 40 -3.06 1.52 0.08
N LEU A 41 -1.84 1.10 -0.25
CA LEU A 41 -1.55 0.48 -1.55
C LEU A 41 -2.24 -0.88 -1.69
N GLU A 42 -2.26 -1.66 -0.62
CA GLU A 42 -2.97 -2.93 -0.59
C GLU A 42 -4.45 -2.74 -0.91
N LYS A 43 -5.10 -1.77 -0.28
CA LYS A 43 -6.52 -1.50 -0.49
C LYS A 43 -6.80 -1.00 -1.91
N MET A 44 -5.94 -0.14 -2.44
CA MET A 44 -6.10 0.34 -3.81
C MET A 44 -5.97 -0.81 -4.83
N LEU A 45 -5.03 -1.71 -4.63
CA LEU A 45 -4.90 -2.91 -5.47
C LEU A 45 -6.12 -3.82 -5.34
N LYS A 46 -6.69 -3.94 -4.15
CA LYS A 46 -7.91 -4.72 -3.95
C LYS A 46 -9.11 -4.10 -4.65
N ALA A 47 -9.17 -2.76 -4.76
CA ALA A 47 -10.19 -2.11 -5.58
C ALA A 47 -10.06 -2.53 -7.05
N HIS A 48 -8.84 -2.58 -7.56
CA HIS A 48 -8.59 -3.03 -8.94
C HIS A 48 -8.98 -4.49 -9.15
N ILE A 49 -8.66 -5.36 -8.19
CA ILE A 49 -9.03 -6.78 -8.27
C ILE A 49 -10.55 -6.92 -8.28
N THR A 50 -11.24 -6.18 -7.42
CA THR A 50 -12.71 -6.20 -7.36
C THR A 50 -13.30 -5.76 -8.71
N ARG A 51 -12.75 -4.74 -9.33
CA ARG A 51 -13.22 -4.29 -10.64
C ARG A 51 -12.99 -5.35 -11.72
N ALA A 52 -11.82 -5.97 -11.71
CA ALA A 52 -11.45 -6.95 -12.73
C ALA A 52 -12.22 -8.27 -12.58
N THR A 53 -12.42 -8.74 -11.35
CA THR A 53 -13.03 -10.05 -11.07
C THR A 53 -14.51 -9.98 -10.71
N LYS A 54 -14.99 -8.82 -10.29
CA LYS A 54 -16.33 -8.62 -9.75
C LYS A 54 -16.61 -9.50 -8.55
N ASP A 55 -15.58 -9.80 -7.78
CA ASP A 55 -15.63 -10.68 -6.63
C ASP A 55 -14.78 -10.12 -5.50
N ILE A 56 -14.90 -10.72 -4.32
CA ILE A 56 -14.16 -10.33 -3.13
C ILE A 56 -12.67 -10.62 -3.35
N PRO A 57 -11.78 -9.63 -3.14
CA PRO A 57 -10.35 -9.88 -3.31
C PRO A 57 -9.81 -10.81 -2.22
N PRO A 58 -8.69 -11.50 -2.48
CA PRO A 58 -8.11 -12.41 -1.50
C PRO A 58 -7.56 -11.66 -0.30
N ARG A 59 -7.37 -12.37 0.82
CA ARG A 59 -6.87 -11.79 2.08
C ARG A 59 -5.35 -11.74 2.16
N THR A 60 -4.66 -11.74 1.03
CA THR A 60 -3.21 -11.59 1.01
C THR A 60 -2.81 -10.13 1.22
N HIS A 61 -1.63 -9.93 1.79
CA HIS A 61 -1.02 -8.61 2.00
C HIS A 61 0.18 -8.40 1.07
N ASP A 62 0.43 -9.33 0.16
CA ASP A 62 1.56 -9.29 -0.78
C ASP A 62 1.24 -8.33 -1.93
N LEU A 63 1.87 -7.16 -1.94
CA LEU A 63 1.60 -6.12 -2.92
C LEU A 63 1.88 -6.56 -4.36
N LEU A 64 2.99 -7.27 -4.57
CA LEU A 64 3.34 -7.73 -5.92
C LEU A 64 2.36 -8.78 -6.43
N ARG A 65 1.93 -9.67 -5.53
CA ARG A 65 0.94 -10.68 -5.87
C ARG A 65 -0.42 -10.02 -6.20
N LEU A 66 -0.82 -9.03 -5.41
CA LEU A 66 -2.06 -8.30 -5.66
C LEU A 66 -2.02 -7.56 -7.00
N ALA A 67 -0.87 -6.97 -7.36
CA ALA A 67 -0.70 -6.30 -8.66
C ALA A 67 -0.86 -7.29 -9.82
N GLU A 68 -0.27 -8.49 -9.69
CA GLU A 68 -0.45 -9.56 -10.69
C GLU A 68 -1.93 -9.94 -10.84
N MET A 69 -2.62 -10.14 -9.72
CA MET A 69 -4.03 -10.53 -9.73
C MET A 69 -4.92 -9.44 -10.32
N ALA A 70 -4.53 -8.18 -10.15
CA ALA A 70 -5.22 -7.04 -10.74
C ALA A 70 -4.86 -6.82 -12.21
N ALA A 71 -3.91 -7.59 -12.74
CA ALA A 71 -3.37 -7.45 -14.09
C ALA A 71 -2.80 -6.05 -14.35
N ILE A 72 -2.19 -5.45 -13.32
CA ILE A 72 -1.53 -4.16 -13.43
C ILE A 72 -0.04 -4.40 -13.64
N PRO A 73 0.53 -3.95 -14.76
CA PRO A 73 1.97 -4.12 -14.99
C PRO A 73 2.77 -3.18 -14.09
N VAL A 74 3.43 -3.75 -13.09
CA VAL A 74 4.33 -3.02 -12.19
C VAL A 74 5.76 -3.39 -12.55
N ARG A 75 6.56 -2.40 -12.97
CA ARG A 75 7.92 -2.62 -13.48
C ARG A 75 8.88 -1.58 -12.93
N GLY A 76 10.18 -1.89 -13.05
CA GLY A 76 11.24 -0.93 -12.73
C GLY A 76 11.17 -0.40 -11.30
N GLU A 77 11.25 0.90 -11.16
CA GLU A 77 11.28 1.55 -9.86
C GLU A 77 10.03 1.28 -9.02
N ARG A 78 8.86 1.21 -9.64
CA ARG A 78 7.62 0.91 -8.91
C ARG A 78 7.66 -0.49 -8.31
N LYS A 79 8.16 -1.46 -9.07
CA LYS A 79 8.28 -2.83 -8.56
C LYS A 79 9.27 -2.90 -7.41
N GLN A 80 10.41 -2.25 -7.56
CA GLN A 80 11.43 -2.19 -6.51
C GLN A 80 10.88 -1.52 -5.25
N PHE A 81 10.13 -0.44 -5.41
CA PHE A 81 9.52 0.27 -4.30
C PHE A 81 8.51 -0.62 -3.55
N LEU A 82 7.62 -1.29 -4.26
CA LEU A 82 6.62 -2.17 -3.62
C LEU A 82 7.29 -3.30 -2.84
N ALA A 83 8.33 -3.90 -3.40
CA ALA A 83 9.10 -4.96 -2.73
C ALA A 83 9.76 -4.42 -1.45
N ARG A 84 10.34 -3.22 -1.52
CA ARG A 84 11.00 -2.58 -0.38
C ARG A 84 10.00 -2.22 0.72
N LEU A 85 8.87 -1.63 0.35
CA LEU A 85 7.82 -1.28 1.31
C LEU A 85 7.29 -2.52 2.04
N GLN A 86 7.09 -3.60 1.30
CA GLN A 86 6.64 -4.86 1.88
C GLN A 86 7.67 -5.42 2.87
N GLN A 87 8.95 -5.31 2.56
CA GLN A 87 10.02 -5.75 3.46
C GLN A 87 10.02 -4.97 4.77
N TYR A 88 9.86 -3.65 4.72
CA TYR A 88 9.76 -2.82 5.93
C TYR A 88 8.61 -3.25 6.82
N CYS A 89 7.46 -3.57 6.23
CA CYS A 89 6.29 -4.00 6.99
C CYS A 89 6.49 -5.36 7.61
N LEU A 90 7.17 -6.27 6.93
CA LEU A 90 7.52 -7.58 7.46
C LEU A 90 8.47 -7.45 8.66
N GLU A 91 9.53 -6.67 8.51
CA GLU A 91 10.51 -6.44 9.58
C GLU A 91 9.87 -5.78 10.81
N GLY A 92 8.92 -4.87 10.59
CA GLY A 92 8.21 -4.22 11.67
C GLY A 92 7.33 -5.15 12.49
N ARG A 93 6.90 -6.28 11.92
CA ARG A 93 6.06 -7.27 12.61
C ARG A 93 6.86 -8.26 13.45
N TYR A 94 8.11 -8.50 13.07
CA TYR A 94 8.93 -9.58 13.67
C TYR A 94 10.21 -8.98 14.23
N PRO A 95 10.30 -8.81 15.55
CA PRO A 95 11.43 -8.10 16.18
C PRO A 95 12.79 -8.77 15.97
N ASP A 96 12.82 -10.04 15.61
CA ASP A 96 14.06 -10.80 15.37
C ASP A 96 14.57 -10.68 13.93
N LEU A 97 13.91 -9.92 13.05
CA LEU A 97 14.33 -9.75 11.66
C LEU A 97 15.22 -8.52 11.44
N GLY A 98 15.64 -7.83 12.50
CA GLY A 98 16.56 -6.70 12.41
C GLY A 98 15.90 -5.35 12.73
N PRO A 99 16.54 -4.23 12.34
CA PRO A 99 16.00 -2.91 12.60
C PRO A 99 14.60 -2.76 12.01
N SER A 100 13.65 -2.34 12.84
CA SER A 100 12.24 -2.30 12.44
C SER A 100 11.84 -0.98 11.78
N SER A 101 12.76 0.02 11.74
CA SER A 101 12.40 1.32 11.19
C SER A 101 13.62 2.02 10.59
N PRO A 102 13.52 2.47 9.33
CA PRO A 102 14.53 3.33 8.74
C PRO A 102 14.46 4.74 9.36
N PRO A 103 15.51 5.59 9.12
CA PRO A 103 15.49 6.97 9.60
C PRO A 103 14.28 7.75 9.06
N ARG A 104 13.82 8.73 9.84
CA ARG A 104 12.66 9.55 9.46
C ARG A 104 12.79 10.16 8.06
N ALA A 105 13.97 10.67 7.69
CA ALA A 105 14.18 11.27 6.37
C ALA A 105 13.93 10.28 5.24
N GLU A 106 14.33 9.02 5.43
CA GLU A 106 14.10 7.95 4.47
C GLU A 106 12.60 7.61 4.39
N VAL A 107 11.93 7.56 5.53
CA VAL A 107 10.47 7.32 5.57
C VAL A 107 9.71 8.43 4.86
N GLU A 108 10.13 9.69 5.03
CA GLU A 108 9.53 10.82 4.31
C GLU A 108 9.59 10.59 2.79
N GLN A 109 10.73 10.15 2.27
CA GLN A 109 10.91 9.85 0.86
C GLN A 109 10.04 8.66 0.42
N GLU A 110 9.99 7.63 1.25
CA GLU A 110 9.17 6.45 0.95
C GLU A 110 7.68 6.77 0.94
N LEU A 111 7.22 7.63 1.86
CA LEU A 111 5.83 8.08 1.85
C LEU A 111 5.49 8.88 0.59
N GLN A 112 6.43 9.72 0.13
CA GLN A 112 6.24 10.47 -1.10
C GLN A 112 6.09 9.53 -2.29
N LYS A 113 6.91 8.50 -2.37
CA LYS A 113 6.80 7.48 -3.42
C LYS A 113 5.49 6.69 -3.31
N ALA A 114 5.08 6.37 -2.09
CA ALA A 114 3.81 5.68 -1.86
C ALA A 114 2.63 6.51 -2.34
N GLN A 115 2.65 7.82 -2.07
CA GLN A 115 1.61 8.73 -2.54
C GLN A 115 1.58 8.78 -4.07
N GLU A 116 2.73 8.81 -4.73
CA GLU A 116 2.82 8.83 -6.18
C GLU A 116 2.25 7.53 -6.79
N VAL A 117 2.60 6.38 -6.21
CA VAL A 117 2.08 5.09 -6.67
C VAL A 117 0.57 5.00 -6.43
N LEU A 118 0.10 5.47 -5.28
CA LEU A 118 -1.33 5.49 -4.97
C LEU A 118 -2.11 6.32 -5.98
N SER A 119 -1.60 7.51 -6.32
CA SER A 119 -2.23 8.39 -7.31
C SER A 119 -2.24 7.75 -8.69
N TRP A 120 -1.14 7.12 -9.07
CA TRP A 120 -1.06 6.39 -10.34
C TRP A 120 -2.11 5.27 -10.40
N LEU A 121 -2.21 4.46 -9.37
CA LEU A 121 -3.20 3.37 -9.30
C LEU A 121 -4.62 3.92 -9.31
N ASN A 122 -4.88 5.00 -8.58
CA ASN A 122 -6.19 5.61 -8.54
C ASN A 122 -6.62 6.11 -9.92
N ASN A 123 -5.70 6.66 -10.68
CA ASN A 123 -5.98 7.15 -12.03
C ASN A 123 -6.27 6.02 -13.03
N LEU A 124 -5.78 4.81 -12.77
CA LEU A 124 -6.08 3.64 -13.58
C LEU A 124 -7.45 3.03 -13.24
N LEU A 125 -7.99 3.37 -12.11
CA LEU A 125 -9.25 2.81 -11.63
C LEU A 125 -10.45 3.54 -12.24
#